data_90cf1e4ef134908f778bf6bcee990785
#
_entry.id   90cf1e4ef134908f778bf6bcee990785
#
_cell.length_a   1.000
_cell.length_b   1.000
_cell.length_c   1.000
_cell.angle_alpha   90.00
_cell.angle_beta   90.00
_cell.angle_gamma   90.00
#
_symmetry.space_group_name_H-M   'P 1'
#
loop_
_entity.id
_entity.type
_entity.pdbx_description
1 polymer ?
#
loop_
_entity_poly.entity_id
_entity_poly.type
_entity_poly.pdbx_seq_one_letter_code
_entity_poly.pdbx_strand_id
1 'polypeptide(L)'
;MRILIIESCEKVLKEKVNSSIVHVRNSILLRDSLGIDLVSHVSEIDEAMKHQYDSIICAYASPYMKYDSYLTLLDNNTNAKLYWLVKDHDVEDNILLRKWILKYNKPFHMICNNPREGYRGWILRKILNEKTLNDWIDEWHTVNLNVLIFNEEEFKKPIKNKKDIIYYGTFRKHRIDDLLKYNNINYHLSSSKKNHDKFSEAGVTARFIDRLQWEDLEEDLFGFDGVYLKDYKYSLYVEDKHTHDNYAFMANRFYECVMSNTILFYDSNCQQTIKKSGYNISPFQIVNDGVELKHKLNLIDSDSDMYKTILEIQQSNVKIIKKERKNLLATFKEILS
;
A
#
# COMPACT_ATOMS: atom_id res chain seq x y z
N MET A 1 6.97 -20.86 18.26
CA MET A 1 6.37 -20.71 16.92
C MET A 1 7.29 -19.83 16.09
N ARG A 2 7.73 -20.33 14.95
CA ARG A 2 8.60 -19.62 14.03
C ARG A 2 7.87 -19.35 12.73
N ILE A 3 7.91 -18.12 12.26
CA ILE A 3 7.13 -17.64 11.12
C ILE A 3 8.09 -17.07 10.08
N LEU A 4 7.84 -17.38 8.81
CA LEU A 4 8.59 -16.87 7.68
C LEU A 4 7.68 -16.03 6.77
N ILE A 5 8.14 -14.84 6.37
CA ILE A 5 7.58 -14.14 5.21
C ILE A 5 8.46 -14.41 4.00
N ILE A 6 7.86 -14.83 2.90
CA ILE A 6 8.49 -14.89 1.59
C ILE A 6 8.02 -13.68 0.78
N GLU A 7 8.93 -12.75 0.54
CA GLU A 7 8.72 -11.62 -0.36
C GLU A 7 9.73 -11.71 -1.50
N SER A 8 9.38 -11.25 -2.68
CA SER A 8 10.30 -11.34 -3.79
C SER A 8 10.80 -9.98 -4.20
N CYS A 9 12.10 -9.80 -4.14
CA CYS A 9 12.79 -8.62 -4.61
C CYS A 9 13.98 -9.01 -5.46
N GLU A 10 14.35 -8.13 -6.39
CA GLU A 10 15.57 -8.27 -7.18
C GLU A 10 16.84 -8.04 -6.33
N LYS A 11 16.70 -7.39 -5.18
CA LYS A 11 17.80 -7.01 -4.28
C LYS A 11 17.52 -7.47 -2.85
N VAL A 12 18.58 -7.78 -2.13
CA VAL A 12 18.52 -8.07 -0.70
C VAL A 12 18.07 -6.84 0.07
N LEU A 13 16.99 -6.96 0.83
CA LEU A 13 16.38 -5.84 1.58
C LEU A 13 16.85 -5.78 3.03
N LYS A 14 18.00 -6.35 3.36
CA LYS A 14 18.43 -6.61 4.75
C LYS A 14 18.39 -5.40 5.68
N GLU A 15 18.55 -4.19 5.17
CA GLU A 15 18.81 -3.03 6.03
C GLU A 15 17.96 -1.79 5.71
N LYS A 16 17.18 -1.77 4.61
CA LYS A 16 16.43 -0.57 4.23
C LYS A 16 14.93 -0.76 4.39
N VAL A 17 14.38 -0.14 5.41
CA VAL A 17 12.92 0.01 5.62
C VAL A 17 12.29 0.85 4.49
N ASN A 18 13.10 1.52 3.71
CA ASN A 18 12.73 2.50 2.70
C ASN A 18 12.54 1.85 1.33
N SER A 19 11.42 1.16 1.11
CA SER A 19 11.04 0.76 -0.23
C SER A 19 9.97 1.67 -0.80
N SER A 20 10.19 2.19 -2.00
CA SER A 20 9.13 2.81 -2.80
C SER A 20 8.07 1.78 -3.23
N ILE A 21 8.37 0.50 -3.10
CA ILE A 21 7.44 -0.59 -3.39
C ILE A 21 6.65 -0.89 -2.11
N VAL A 22 5.41 -0.45 -2.09
CA VAL A 22 4.49 -0.56 -0.94
C VAL A 22 4.41 -1.98 -0.37
N HIS A 23 4.37 -2.99 -1.22
CA HIS A 23 4.25 -4.39 -0.80
C HIS A 23 5.47 -4.83 0.01
N VAL A 24 6.65 -4.55 -0.51
CA VAL A 24 7.92 -4.90 0.14
C VAL A 24 8.04 -4.19 1.48
N ARG A 25 7.72 -2.90 1.51
CA ARG A 25 7.72 -2.09 2.73
C ARG A 25 6.82 -2.70 3.81
N ASN A 26 5.61 -3.12 3.45
CA ASN A 26 4.70 -3.75 4.40
C ASN A 26 5.25 -5.07 4.95
N SER A 27 5.93 -5.86 4.14
CA SER A 27 6.58 -7.12 4.59
C SER A 27 7.72 -6.86 5.55
N ILE A 28 8.55 -5.84 5.29
CA ILE A 28 9.61 -5.40 6.20
C ILE A 28 9.01 -4.91 7.54
N LEU A 29 7.98 -4.07 7.48
CA LEU A 29 7.32 -3.54 8.67
C LEU A 29 6.64 -4.63 9.50
N LEU A 30 6.08 -5.67 8.87
CA LEU A 30 5.56 -6.85 9.55
C LEU A 30 6.68 -7.64 10.22
N ARG A 31 7.78 -7.92 9.52
CA ARG A 31 8.96 -8.57 10.07
C ARG A 31 9.41 -7.87 11.35
N ASP A 32 9.63 -6.57 11.28
CA ASP A 32 10.19 -5.78 12.39
C ASP A 32 9.20 -5.67 13.56
N SER A 33 7.90 -5.53 13.25
CA SER A 33 6.86 -5.40 14.28
C SER A 33 6.52 -6.71 15.00
N LEU A 34 6.68 -7.84 14.33
CA LEU A 34 6.34 -9.16 14.85
C LEU A 34 7.57 -9.98 15.28
N GLY A 35 8.78 -9.57 14.89
CA GLY A 35 10.02 -10.30 15.14
C GLY A 35 10.06 -11.63 14.41
N ILE A 36 9.63 -11.67 13.15
CA ILE A 36 9.55 -12.88 12.31
C ILE A 36 10.61 -12.87 11.22
N ASP A 37 10.90 -14.03 10.63
CA ASP A 37 11.89 -14.14 9.58
C ASP A 37 11.36 -13.62 8.24
N LEU A 38 12.25 -13.07 7.41
CA LEU A 38 11.94 -12.59 6.06
C LEU A 38 12.97 -13.12 5.07
N VAL A 39 12.51 -13.74 4.00
CA VAL A 39 13.30 -14.02 2.80
C VAL A 39 12.82 -13.11 1.69
N SER A 40 13.68 -12.21 1.27
CA SER A 40 13.39 -11.22 0.22
C SER A 40 14.17 -11.46 -1.08
N HIS A 41 15.20 -12.28 -1.03
CA HIS A 41 16.05 -12.59 -2.17
C HIS A 41 16.49 -14.04 -2.17
N VAL A 42 16.77 -14.59 -3.35
CA VAL A 42 17.17 -16.01 -3.51
C VAL A 42 18.43 -16.40 -2.74
N SER A 43 19.34 -15.46 -2.50
CA SER A 43 20.56 -15.72 -1.71
C SER A 43 20.32 -15.95 -0.22
N GLU A 44 19.11 -15.69 0.27
CA GLU A 44 18.75 -15.88 1.69
C GLU A 44 18.10 -17.23 1.95
N ILE A 45 17.79 -17.99 0.89
CA ILE A 45 17.08 -19.26 0.99
C ILE A 45 17.89 -20.31 1.77
N ASP A 46 19.18 -20.43 1.51
CA ASP A 46 20.03 -21.41 2.18
C ASP A 46 20.07 -21.20 3.69
N GLU A 47 20.05 -19.94 4.15
CA GLU A 47 19.97 -19.63 5.57
C GLU A 47 18.60 -19.99 6.15
N ALA A 48 17.52 -19.65 5.45
CA ALA A 48 16.17 -19.98 5.86
C ALA A 48 15.94 -21.51 5.90
N MET A 49 16.56 -22.26 5.00
CA MET A 49 16.48 -23.73 4.96
C MET A 49 17.06 -24.43 6.20
N LYS A 50 17.87 -23.74 7.00
CA LYS A 50 18.40 -24.30 8.28
C LYS A 50 17.32 -24.37 9.37
N HIS A 51 16.15 -23.83 9.12
CA HIS A 51 15.08 -23.70 10.09
C HIS A 51 13.80 -24.39 9.63
N GLN A 52 13.01 -24.83 10.61
CA GLN A 52 11.64 -25.27 10.42
C GLN A 52 10.68 -24.17 10.84
N TYR A 53 9.63 -23.95 10.04
CA TYR A 53 8.64 -22.92 10.26
C TYR A 53 7.27 -23.54 10.53
N ASP A 54 6.55 -22.97 11.48
CA ASP A 54 5.18 -23.34 11.81
C ASP A 54 4.18 -22.69 10.84
N SER A 55 4.53 -21.49 10.36
CA SER A 55 3.71 -20.71 9.43
C SER A 55 4.57 -20.01 8.38
N ILE A 56 4.10 -20.02 7.13
CA ILE A 56 4.76 -19.34 6.01
C ILE A 56 3.75 -18.37 5.37
N ILE A 57 4.15 -17.11 5.25
CA ILE A 57 3.38 -16.06 4.59
C ILE A 57 3.99 -15.77 3.22
N CYS A 58 3.31 -16.15 2.15
CA CYS A 58 3.69 -15.75 0.79
C CYS A 58 3.11 -14.36 0.51
N ALA A 59 3.96 -13.32 0.49
CA ALA A 59 3.50 -11.95 0.37
C ALA A 59 3.35 -11.50 -1.08
N TYR A 60 4.39 -11.56 -1.87
CA TYR A 60 4.33 -11.19 -3.28
C TYR A 60 5.30 -12.05 -4.08
N ALA A 61 4.81 -12.64 -5.15
CA ALA A 61 5.67 -13.41 -6.05
C ALA A 61 5.86 -12.59 -7.33
N SER A 62 6.97 -11.89 -7.45
CA SER A 62 7.36 -11.24 -8.69
C SER A 62 7.55 -12.28 -9.80
N PRO A 63 7.20 -11.97 -11.06
CA PRO A 63 7.50 -12.84 -12.19
C PRO A 63 9.01 -13.10 -12.40
N TYR A 64 9.87 -12.30 -11.76
CA TYR A 64 11.34 -12.46 -11.79
C TYR A 64 11.88 -13.46 -10.77
N MET A 65 11.04 -14.04 -9.90
CA MET A 65 11.48 -15.08 -8.96
C MET A 65 11.99 -16.31 -9.68
N LYS A 66 13.11 -16.84 -9.24
CA LYS A 66 13.52 -18.20 -9.52
C LYS A 66 12.68 -19.14 -8.65
N TYR A 67 11.47 -19.43 -9.11
CA TYR A 67 10.42 -20.12 -8.36
C TYR A 67 10.87 -21.44 -7.74
N ASP A 68 11.73 -22.19 -8.42
CA ASP A 68 12.17 -23.51 -7.96
C ASP A 68 12.98 -23.42 -6.66
N SER A 69 13.75 -22.35 -6.48
CA SER A 69 14.48 -22.12 -5.23
C SER A 69 13.56 -21.84 -4.05
N TYR A 70 12.44 -21.10 -4.26
CA TYR A 70 11.48 -20.84 -3.19
C TYR A 70 10.59 -22.07 -2.89
N LEU A 71 10.38 -22.95 -3.86
CA LEU A 71 9.68 -24.21 -3.63
C LEU A 71 10.43 -25.10 -2.67
N THR A 72 11.77 -25.06 -2.63
CA THR A 72 12.56 -25.83 -1.67
C THR A 72 12.27 -25.42 -0.22
N LEU A 73 12.01 -24.14 0.04
CA LEU A 73 11.55 -23.69 1.36
C LEU A 73 10.21 -24.30 1.76
N LEU A 74 9.26 -24.35 0.81
CA LEU A 74 7.95 -24.97 1.04
C LEU A 74 8.09 -26.49 1.21
N ASP A 75 8.95 -27.14 0.41
CA ASP A 75 9.23 -28.56 0.51
C ASP A 75 9.82 -28.95 1.87
N ASN A 76 10.68 -28.11 2.41
CA ASN A 76 11.28 -28.31 3.72
C ASN A 76 10.31 -28.09 4.89
N ASN A 77 9.18 -27.42 4.63
CA ASN A 77 8.21 -26.99 5.62
C ASN A 77 6.78 -27.45 5.30
N THR A 78 6.62 -28.70 4.84
CA THR A 78 5.32 -29.22 4.39
C THR A 78 4.22 -29.24 5.45
N ASN A 79 4.58 -29.16 6.72
CA ASN A 79 3.64 -29.10 7.84
C ASN A 79 3.26 -27.67 8.24
N ALA A 80 3.94 -26.66 7.69
CA ALA A 80 3.62 -25.26 7.97
C ALA A 80 2.22 -24.89 7.47
N LYS A 81 1.54 -24.03 8.22
CA LYS A 81 0.33 -23.35 7.71
C LYS A 81 0.76 -22.36 6.64
N LEU A 82 0.11 -22.36 5.50
CA LEU A 82 0.41 -21.44 4.41
C LEU A 82 -0.57 -20.29 4.39
N TYR A 83 -0.05 -19.08 4.44
CA TYR A 83 -0.81 -17.84 4.32
C TYR A 83 -0.44 -17.11 3.04
N TRP A 84 -1.44 -16.61 2.36
CA TRP A 84 -1.24 -15.72 1.23
C TRP A 84 -1.63 -14.30 1.59
N LEU A 85 -0.65 -13.39 1.57
CA LEU A 85 -0.85 -11.99 1.89
C LEU A 85 -1.10 -11.19 0.61
N VAL A 86 -2.35 -10.81 0.39
CA VAL A 86 -2.79 -10.03 -0.75
C VAL A 86 -2.87 -8.56 -0.38
N LYS A 87 -1.99 -7.78 -0.96
CA LYS A 87 -1.87 -6.34 -0.68
C LYS A 87 -2.49 -5.45 -1.75
N ASP A 88 -2.74 -5.99 -2.94
CA ASP A 88 -3.30 -5.27 -4.08
C ASP A 88 -4.24 -6.17 -4.88
N HIS A 89 -5.02 -5.59 -5.79
CA HIS A 89 -5.99 -6.32 -6.63
C HIS A 89 -5.39 -7.28 -7.61
N ASP A 90 -4.18 -6.96 -8.10
CA ASP A 90 -3.55 -7.62 -9.22
C ASP A 90 -2.76 -8.86 -8.78
N VAL A 91 -3.33 -9.69 -7.94
CA VAL A 91 -2.74 -10.99 -7.66
C VAL A 91 -3.04 -11.91 -8.83
N GLU A 92 -2.50 -11.52 -9.97
CA GLU A 92 -2.39 -12.44 -11.08
C GLU A 92 -1.44 -13.56 -10.71
N ASP A 93 -1.95 -14.78 -10.75
CA ASP A 93 -1.15 -15.97 -10.87
C ASP A 93 0.10 -16.03 -9.97
N ASN A 94 -0.10 -16.08 -8.66
CA ASN A 94 1.00 -16.46 -7.80
C ASN A 94 1.40 -17.91 -8.13
N ILE A 95 2.45 -18.05 -8.94
CA ILE A 95 2.93 -19.34 -9.45
C ILE A 95 3.36 -20.22 -8.28
N LEU A 96 3.92 -19.65 -7.22
CA LEU A 96 4.32 -20.39 -6.03
C LEU A 96 3.12 -21.04 -5.35
N LEU A 97 2.02 -20.31 -5.20
CA LEU A 97 0.77 -20.83 -4.65
C LEU A 97 0.17 -21.91 -5.53
N ARG A 98 0.16 -21.72 -6.85
CA ARG A 98 -0.28 -22.79 -7.79
C ARG A 98 0.55 -24.04 -7.62
N LYS A 99 1.87 -23.93 -7.60
CA LYS A 99 2.76 -25.07 -7.43
C LYS A 99 2.53 -25.77 -6.08
N TRP A 100 2.27 -25.00 -5.02
CA TRP A 100 1.89 -25.53 -3.70
C TRP A 100 0.59 -26.36 -3.80
N ILE A 101 -0.48 -25.80 -4.33
CA ILE A 101 -1.76 -26.48 -4.46
C ILE A 101 -1.60 -27.76 -5.30
N LEU A 102 -0.93 -27.64 -6.45
CA LEU A 102 -0.72 -28.76 -7.38
C LEU A 102 0.08 -29.90 -6.76
N LYS A 103 1.12 -29.57 -5.99
CA LYS A 103 2.05 -30.54 -5.43
C LYS A 103 1.53 -31.19 -4.15
N TYR A 104 0.93 -30.39 -3.27
CA TYR A 104 0.56 -30.86 -1.92
C TYR A 104 -0.93 -31.08 -1.72
N ASN A 105 -1.77 -30.58 -2.62
CA ASN A 105 -3.22 -30.66 -2.51
C ASN A 105 -3.76 -30.15 -1.15
N LYS A 106 -3.14 -29.09 -0.62
CA LYS A 106 -3.45 -28.53 0.70
C LYS A 106 -4.12 -27.17 0.57
N PRO A 107 -5.06 -26.82 1.46
CA PRO A 107 -5.62 -25.50 1.53
C PRO A 107 -4.57 -24.48 2.00
N PHE A 108 -4.93 -23.20 1.87
CA PHE A 108 -4.17 -22.08 2.38
C PHE A 108 -5.13 -21.05 3.02
N HIS A 109 -4.56 -20.19 3.85
CA HIS A 109 -5.31 -19.09 4.46
C HIS A 109 -5.05 -17.79 3.68
N MET A 110 -6.06 -16.94 3.57
CA MET A 110 -5.95 -15.66 2.90
C MET A 110 -5.89 -14.52 3.92
N ILE A 111 -4.91 -13.64 3.77
CA ILE A 111 -4.83 -12.36 4.50
C ILE A 111 -4.94 -11.24 3.46
N CYS A 112 -5.98 -10.41 3.53
CA CYS A 112 -6.30 -9.45 2.48
C CYS A 112 -6.84 -8.14 3.04
N ASN A 113 -6.61 -7.04 2.32
CA ASN A 113 -7.23 -5.74 2.61
C ASN A 113 -8.74 -5.71 2.29
N ASN A 114 -9.24 -6.67 1.53
CA ASN A 114 -10.63 -6.72 1.09
C ASN A 114 -11.42 -7.80 1.78
N PRO A 115 -12.71 -7.57 2.07
CA PRO A 115 -13.62 -8.63 2.48
C PRO A 115 -13.81 -9.64 1.33
N ARG A 116 -14.07 -10.88 1.68
CA ARG A 116 -14.23 -11.99 0.70
C ARG A 116 -15.31 -11.69 -0.35
N GLU A 117 -16.43 -11.12 0.09
CA GLU A 117 -17.58 -10.80 -0.75
C GLU A 117 -17.28 -9.69 -1.78
N GLY A 118 -16.39 -8.75 -1.44
CA GLY A 118 -15.94 -7.67 -2.32
C GLY A 118 -14.82 -8.07 -3.27
N TYR A 119 -14.27 -9.25 -3.09
CA TYR A 119 -13.13 -9.71 -3.87
C TYR A 119 -13.60 -10.29 -5.22
N ARG A 120 -13.56 -9.46 -6.25
CA ARG A 120 -13.86 -9.85 -7.64
C ARG A 120 -12.63 -10.30 -8.41
N GLY A 121 -11.56 -10.60 -7.71
CA GLY A 121 -10.27 -10.80 -8.33
C GLY A 121 -10.09 -12.13 -8.99
N TRP A 122 -8.95 -12.26 -9.54
CA TRP A 122 -8.35 -13.36 -10.27
C TRP A 122 -8.29 -14.69 -9.51
N ILE A 123 -8.58 -14.67 -8.22
CA ILE A 123 -8.73 -15.86 -7.36
C ILE A 123 -9.79 -16.81 -7.91
N LEU A 124 -10.75 -16.33 -8.70
CA LEU A 124 -11.79 -17.14 -9.32
C LEU A 124 -11.34 -17.82 -10.62
N ARG A 125 -10.10 -17.70 -11.04
CA ARG A 125 -9.60 -18.44 -12.20
C ARG A 125 -9.58 -19.95 -11.92
N LYS A 126 -10.07 -20.71 -12.85
CA LYS A 126 -10.03 -22.18 -12.80
C LYS A 126 -8.57 -22.66 -12.68
N ILE A 127 -8.31 -23.44 -11.66
CA ILE A 127 -7.11 -24.23 -11.54
C ILE A 127 -7.52 -25.68 -11.66
N LEU A 128 -6.95 -26.40 -12.62
CA LEU A 128 -7.17 -27.81 -12.78
C LEU A 128 -8.67 -28.25 -12.74
N ASN A 129 -9.19 -28.73 -13.84
CA ASN A 129 -10.43 -29.49 -13.93
C ASN A 129 -11.60 -28.97 -13.09
N GLU A 130 -11.88 -27.65 -13.14
CA GLU A 130 -13.08 -27.03 -12.55
C GLU A 130 -12.97 -26.39 -11.16
N LYS A 131 -11.94 -26.69 -10.38
CA LYS A 131 -11.72 -25.99 -9.10
C LYS A 131 -11.17 -24.59 -9.34
N THR A 132 -11.60 -23.65 -8.52
CA THR A 132 -11.09 -22.28 -8.48
C THR A 132 -10.11 -22.12 -7.31
N LEU A 133 -9.28 -21.07 -7.30
CA LEU A 133 -8.46 -20.78 -6.12
C LEU A 133 -9.30 -20.63 -4.85
N ASN A 134 -10.53 -20.16 -4.99
CA ASN A 134 -11.43 -19.96 -3.85
C ASN A 134 -11.81 -21.28 -3.16
N ASP A 135 -11.80 -22.39 -3.88
CA ASP A 135 -12.06 -23.73 -3.32
C ASP A 135 -10.93 -24.25 -2.44
N TRP A 136 -9.78 -23.56 -2.47
CA TRP A 136 -8.59 -23.91 -1.70
C TRP A 136 -8.33 -22.95 -0.52
N ILE A 137 -9.16 -21.90 -0.36
CA ILE A 137 -9.07 -20.96 0.75
C ILE A 137 -9.83 -21.53 1.93
N ASP A 138 -9.09 -21.89 2.98
CA ASP A 138 -9.64 -22.38 4.23
C ASP A 138 -10.26 -21.21 5.03
N GLU A 139 -9.44 -20.22 5.36
CA GLU A 139 -9.87 -19.04 6.11
C GLU A 139 -9.54 -17.75 5.36
N TRP A 140 -10.38 -16.75 5.54
CA TRP A 140 -10.21 -15.41 4.96
C TRP A 140 -10.15 -14.35 6.06
N HIS A 141 -9.00 -13.72 6.20
CA HIS A 141 -8.76 -12.67 7.18
C HIS A 141 -8.69 -11.30 6.49
N THR A 142 -9.63 -10.43 6.82
CA THR A 142 -9.64 -9.05 6.31
C THR A 142 -8.89 -8.15 7.28
N VAL A 143 -7.82 -7.51 6.81
CA VAL A 143 -6.94 -6.67 7.63
C VAL A 143 -6.54 -5.38 6.91
N ASN A 144 -6.38 -4.30 7.64
CA ASN A 144 -5.90 -3.03 7.10
C ASN A 144 -4.37 -2.96 7.17
N LEU A 145 -3.69 -3.47 6.14
CA LEU A 145 -2.22 -3.44 6.07
C LEU A 145 -1.65 -2.02 5.91
N ASN A 146 -2.45 -1.08 5.43
CA ASN A 146 -1.98 0.27 5.14
C ASN A 146 -1.58 1.04 6.40
N VAL A 147 -2.13 0.68 7.58
CA VAL A 147 -1.75 1.30 8.85
C VAL A 147 -0.32 1.00 9.28
N LEU A 148 0.31 -0.04 8.73
CA LEU A 148 1.70 -0.39 9.03
C LEU A 148 2.68 0.71 8.63
N ILE A 149 2.35 1.48 7.59
CA ILE A 149 3.20 2.54 7.06
C ILE A 149 3.40 3.70 8.04
N PHE A 150 2.48 3.88 8.98
CA PHE A 150 2.55 4.99 9.92
C PHE A 150 3.77 4.85 10.87
N ASN A 151 4.68 5.82 10.78
CA ASN A 151 5.85 5.93 11.63
C ASN A 151 5.74 7.19 12.50
N GLU A 152 5.74 7.02 13.83
CA GLU A 152 5.59 8.11 14.77
C GLU A 152 6.81 9.04 14.78
N GLU A 153 8.00 8.50 14.62
CA GLU A 153 9.22 9.30 14.57
C GLU A 153 9.24 10.19 13.33
N GLU A 154 8.76 9.68 12.22
CA GLU A 154 8.60 10.47 10.99
C GLU A 154 7.56 11.57 11.15
N PHE A 155 6.45 11.28 11.84
CA PHE A 155 5.41 12.28 12.16
C PHE A 155 5.96 13.45 12.98
N LYS A 156 6.86 13.19 13.93
CA LYS A 156 7.48 14.20 14.79
C LYS A 156 8.53 15.08 14.09
N LYS A 157 9.09 14.65 12.96
CA LYS A 157 10.09 15.42 12.23
C LYS A 157 9.50 16.75 11.74
N PRO A 158 10.27 17.86 11.80
CA PRO A 158 9.77 19.16 11.38
C PRO A 158 9.46 19.20 9.89
N ILE A 159 8.46 20.01 9.55
CA ILE A 159 8.06 20.28 8.17
C ILE A 159 9.05 21.31 7.60
N LYS A 160 9.68 20.97 6.47
CA LYS A 160 10.54 21.87 5.71
C LYS A 160 9.72 22.80 4.81
N ASN A 161 10.38 23.58 3.97
CA ASN A 161 9.73 24.53 3.06
C ASN A 161 8.56 23.90 2.29
N LYS A 162 7.42 24.62 2.22
CA LYS A 162 6.18 24.12 1.66
C LYS A 162 6.03 24.53 0.20
N LYS A 163 6.18 23.57 -0.71
CA LYS A 163 5.66 23.65 -2.07
C LYS A 163 4.13 23.58 -2.03
N ASP A 164 3.47 23.99 -3.12
CA ASP A 164 2.00 24.07 -3.12
C ASP A 164 1.32 22.69 -3.05
N ILE A 165 0.98 22.10 -4.16
CA ILE A 165 0.18 20.87 -4.19
C ILE A 165 0.84 19.79 -5.03
N ILE A 166 0.72 18.53 -4.60
CA ILE A 166 1.22 17.37 -5.30
C ILE A 166 0.14 16.29 -5.48
N TYR A 167 0.18 15.65 -6.64
CA TYR A 167 -0.35 14.31 -6.85
C TYR A 167 0.81 13.36 -7.13
N TYR A 168 0.79 12.15 -6.58
CA TYR A 168 1.81 11.15 -6.87
C TYR A 168 1.19 9.78 -7.05
N GLY A 169 1.73 9.00 -7.97
CA GLY A 169 1.24 7.67 -8.23
C GLY A 169 1.59 7.14 -9.61
N THR A 170 1.30 5.86 -9.81
CA THR A 170 1.44 5.19 -11.10
C THR A 170 0.27 5.55 -12.02
N PHE A 171 0.55 5.65 -13.33
CA PHE A 171 -0.51 5.82 -14.33
C PHE A 171 -1.51 4.66 -14.27
N ARG A 172 -2.78 5.01 -14.15
CA ARG A 172 -3.92 4.07 -14.18
C ARG A 172 -5.00 4.67 -15.09
N LYS A 173 -5.32 3.99 -16.19
CA LYS A 173 -6.27 4.50 -17.20
C LYS A 173 -7.62 4.93 -16.60
N HIS A 174 -8.13 4.18 -15.64
CA HIS A 174 -9.43 4.44 -15.00
C HIS A 174 -9.43 5.57 -13.96
N ARG A 175 -8.28 6.22 -13.70
CA ARG A 175 -8.16 7.44 -12.87
C ARG A 175 -8.07 8.71 -13.70
N ILE A 176 -7.89 8.58 -15.00
CA ILE A 176 -7.59 9.74 -15.85
C ILE A 176 -8.74 10.72 -15.85
N ASP A 177 -9.97 10.26 -16.01
CA ASP A 177 -11.15 11.11 -16.05
C ASP A 177 -11.28 11.97 -14.77
N ASP A 178 -10.92 11.41 -13.62
CA ASP A 178 -10.92 12.14 -12.35
C ASP A 178 -9.74 13.11 -12.26
N LEU A 179 -8.56 12.77 -12.76
CA LEU A 179 -7.41 13.68 -12.78
C LEU A 179 -7.60 14.86 -13.74
N LEU A 180 -8.28 14.66 -14.88
CA LEU A 180 -8.57 15.72 -15.84
C LEU A 180 -9.42 16.84 -15.25
N LYS A 181 -10.25 16.58 -14.23
CA LYS A 181 -11.01 17.59 -13.51
C LYS A 181 -10.12 18.67 -12.86
N TYR A 182 -8.82 18.35 -12.66
CA TYR A 182 -7.85 19.22 -11.98
C TYR A 182 -6.86 19.90 -12.93
N ASN A 183 -7.04 19.80 -14.24
CA ASN A 183 -6.16 20.42 -15.23
C ASN A 183 -6.08 21.96 -15.18
N ASN A 184 -7.03 22.60 -14.52
CA ASN A 184 -7.10 24.06 -14.36
C ASN A 184 -6.34 24.58 -13.12
N ILE A 185 -5.67 23.69 -12.38
CA ILE A 185 -4.77 24.06 -11.28
C ILE A 185 -3.33 23.69 -11.62
N ASN A 186 -2.39 24.46 -11.07
CA ASN A 186 -0.97 24.14 -11.19
C ASN A 186 -0.55 23.21 -10.06
N TYR A 187 -0.32 21.96 -10.35
CA TYR A 187 0.15 20.96 -9.37
C TYR A 187 1.35 20.17 -9.89
N HIS A 188 2.13 19.64 -8.95
CA HIS A 188 3.18 18.69 -9.27
C HIS A 188 2.59 17.29 -9.40
N LEU A 189 3.00 16.56 -10.44
CA LEU A 189 2.69 15.15 -10.61
C LEU A 189 3.97 14.32 -10.55
N SER A 190 4.13 13.56 -9.47
CA SER A 190 5.28 12.68 -9.30
C SER A 190 4.96 11.27 -9.76
N SER A 191 5.76 10.78 -10.72
CA SER A 191 5.66 9.42 -11.24
C SER A 191 6.98 9.00 -11.91
N SER A 192 7.05 7.78 -12.44
CA SER A 192 8.18 7.39 -13.30
C SER A 192 8.11 8.10 -14.66
N LYS A 193 9.25 8.34 -15.28
CA LYS A 193 9.35 9.00 -16.60
C LYS A 193 8.42 8.37 -17.64
N LYS A 194 8.38 7.04 -17.70
CA LYS A 194 7.47 6.29 -18.60
C LYS A 194 5.99 6.61 -18.34
N ASN A 195 5.61 6.91 -17.12
CA ASN A 195 4.24 7.27 -16.77
C ASN A 195 3.94 8.73 -17.11
N HIS A 196 4.94 9.64 -17.10
CA HIS A 196 4.76 11.03 -17.48
C HIS A 196 4.24 11.13 -18.91
N ASP A 197 4.86 10.39 -19.86
CA ASP A 197 4.41 10.34 -21.24
C ASP A 197 2.94 9.90 -21.34
N LYS A 198 2.58 8.84 -20.63
CA LYS A 198 1.19 8.34 -20.61
C LYS A 198 0.18 9.32 -20.01
N PHE A 199 0.56 10.05 -18.95
CA PHE A 199 -0.29 11.10 -18.38
C PHE A 199 -0.47 12.25 -19.35
N SER A 200 0.60 12.68 -20.02
CA SER A 200 0.59 13.74 -21.03
C SER A 200 -0.25 13.35 -22.24
N GLU A 201 -0.07 12.14 -22.77
CA GLU A 201 -0.86 11.59 -23.88
C GLU A 201 -2.35 11.50 -23.54
N ALA A 202 -2.67 11.23 -22.26
CA ALA A 202 -4.05 11.21 -21.76
C ALA A 202 -4.63 12.62 -21.48
N GLY A 203 -3.88 13.70 -21.75
CA GLY A 203 -4.33 15.08 -21.60
C GLY A 203 -4.22 15.64 -20.17
N VAL A 204 -3.52 14.99 -19.27
CA VAL A 204 -3.28 15.52 -17.91
C VAL A 204 -2.27 16.65 -17.97
N THR A 205 -2.66 17.82 -17.47
CA THR A 205 -1.81 19.01 -17.40
C THR A 205 -1.28 19.19 -15.99
N ALA A 206 0.02 18.95 -15.81
CA ALA A 206 0.70 19.06 -14.54
C ALA A 206 2.17 19.37 -14.72
N ARG A 207 2.85 19.85 -13.68
CA ARG A 207 4.31 19.91 -13.65
C ARG A 207 4.85 18.54 -13.25
N PHE A 208 5.29 17.77 -14.23
CA PHE A 208 5.83 16.44 -14.00
C PHE A 208 7.17 16.50 -13.27
N ILE A 209 7.32 15.63 -12.26
CA ILE A 209 8.56 15.42 -11.52
C ILE A 209 8.85 13.91 -11.44
N ASP A 210 10.11 13.55 -11.64
CA ASP A 210 10.51 12.15 -11.52
C ASP A 210 10.42 11.69 -10.07
N ARG A 211 10.01 10.44 -9.88
CA ARG A 211 10.16 9.77 -8.61
C ARG A 211 11.64 9.62 -8.29
N LEU A 212 11.96 9.79 -7.02
CA LEU A 212 13.24 9.35 -6.51
C LEU A 212 13.36 7.84 -6.70
N GLN A 213 14.48 7.40 -7.24
CA GLN A 213 14.77 5.99 -7.34
C GLN A 213 15.14 5.43 -5.98
N TRP A 214 15.06 4.12 -5.82
CA TRP A 214 15.39 3.42 -4.59
C TRP A 214 16.83 3.77 -4.10
N GLU A 215 17.74 3.88 -5.05
CA GLU A 215 19.15 4.17 -4.81
C GLU A 215 19.39 5.61 -4.32
N ASP A 216 18.50 6.52 -4.67
CA ASP A 216 18.58 7.95 -4.33
C ASP A 216 17.89 8.30 -3.01
N LEU A 217 17.20 7.33 -2.39
CA LEU A 217 16.55 7.55 -1.10
C LEU A 217 17.61 7.58 -0.01
N GLU A 218 17.74 8.71 0.66
CA GLU A 218 18.54 8.84 1.86
C GLU A 218 18.03 7.89 2.95
N GLU A 219 18.93 7.37 3.80
CA GLU A 219 18.58 6.37 4.82
C GLU A 219 17.46 6.83 5.78
N ASP A 220 17.35 8.14 6.00
CA ASP A 220 16.35 8.76 6.88
C ASP A 220 15.01 9.04 6.22
N LEU A 221 14.85 8.74 4.93
CA LEU A 221 13.62 9.01 4.23
C LEU A 221 12.75 7.77 4.20
N PHE A 222 11.70 7.82 4.95
CA PHE A 222 10.58 6.92 4.79
C PHE A 222 10.03 7.16 3.37
N GLY A 223 10.32 6.23 2.45
CA GLY A 223 10.04 6.40 1.03
C GLY A 223 8.56 6.39 0.74
N PHE A 224 7.97 7.56 0.76
CA PHE A 224 6.61 7.78 0.29
C PHE A 224 6.58 7.72 -1.23
N ASP A 225 6.57 6.53 -1.76
CA ASP A 225 6.45 6.34 -3.20
C ASP A 225 7.46 7.20 -4.01
N GLY A 226 8.66 7.44 -3.42
CA GLY A 226 9.70 8.28 -4.00
C GLY A 226 9.43 9.78 -3.98
N VAL A 227 8.67 10.28 -3.01
CA VAL A 227 8.32 11.70 -2.88
C VAL A 227 8.58 12.22 -1.48
N TYR A 228 9.17 13.42 -1.41
CA TYR A 228 9.32 14.15 -0.14
C TYR A 228 8.02 14.90 0.18
N LEU A 229 7.04 14.22 0.76
CA LEU A 229 5.73 14.83 1.06
C LEU A 229 5.81 15.99 2.05
N LYS A 230 6.78 15.97 2.96
CA LYS A 230 7.00 17.09 3.91
C LYS A 230 7.37 18.41 3.24
N ASP A 231 7.76 18.39 1.98
CA ASP A 231 8.00 19.59 1.19
C ASP A 231 6.71 20.24 0.69
N TYR A 232 5.56 19.56 0.76
CA TYR A 232 4.30 20.01 0.20
C TYR A 232 3.28 20.40 1.27
N LYS A 233 2.54 21.49 1.04
CA LYS A 233 1.42 21.90 1.88
C LYS A 233 0.23 20.97 1.69
N TYR A 234 -0.04 20.60 0.44
CA TYR A 234 -1.26 19.95 0.00
C TYR A 234 -0.96 18.74 -0.88
N SER A 235 -1.85 17.77 -0.86
CA SER A 235 -1.83 16.63 -1.79
C SER A 235 -3.24 16.30 -2.27
N LEU A 236 -3.34 15.73 -3.47
CA LEU A 236 -4.59 15.22 -4.03
C LEU A 236 -4.77 13.73 -3.74
N TYR A 237 -5.95 13.38 -3.26
CA TYR A 237 -6.40 12.00 -3.12
C TYR A 237 -7.39 11.67 -4.23
N VAL A 238 -6.87 11.15 -5.31
CA VAL A 238 -7.65 10.66 -6.46
C VAL A 238 -7.38 9.18 -6.59
N GLU A 239 -8.41 8.38 -6.33
CA GLU A 239 -8.38 6.94 -6.48
C GLU A 239 -9.45 6.49 -7.47
N ASP A 240 -9.28 5.34 -8.06
CA ASP A 240 -10.25 4.83 -9.03
C ASP A 240 -11.50 4.27 -8.36
N LYS A 241 -12.60 4.26 -9.14
CA LYS A 241 -13.89 3.76 -8.68
C LYS A 241 -13.80 2.33 -8.16
N HIS A 242 -12.98 1.49 -8.79
CA HIS A 242 -12.82 0.10 -8.37
C HIS A 242 -12.23 0.01 -6.95
N THR A 243 -11.24 0.86 -6.64
CA THR A 243 -10.70 1.01 -5.29
C THR A 243 -11.80 1.37 -4.30
N HIS A 244 -12.64 2.35 -4.63
CA HIS A 244 -13.71 2.81 -3.74
C HIS A 244 -14.84 1.81 -3.56
N ASP A 245 -15.18 1.06 -4.62
CA ASP A 245 -16.23 0.06 -4.56
C ASP A 245 -15.82 -1.18 -3.74
N ASN A 246 -14.56 -1.56 -3.79
CA ASN A 246 -14.08 -2.83 -3.26
C ASN A 246 -13.24 -2.72 -1.98
N TYR A 247 -12.56 -1.59 -1.72
CA TYR A 247 -11.78 -1.44 -0.51
C TYR A 247 -12.59 -0.87 0.65
N ALA A 248 -12.41 -1.49 1.81
CA ALA A 248 -12.94 -0.97 3.07
C ALA A 248 -12.02 0.09 3.71
N PHE A 249 -10.78 0.25 3.21
CA PHE A 249 -9.74 1.03 3.85
C PHE A 249 -9.22 2.14 2.93
N MET A 250 -8.68 3.20 3.55
CA MET A 250 -8.02 4.28 2.82
C MET A 250 -6.73 3.77 2.17
N ALA A 251 -6.42 4.30 0.99
CA ALA A 251 -5.16 4.02 0.32
C ALA A 251 -3.96 4.61 1.08
N ASN A 252 -2.76 4.12 0.81
CA ASN A 252 -1.53 4.52 1.50
C ASN A 252 -1.32 6.03 1.57
N ARG A 253 -1.70 6.76 0.52
CA ARG A 253 -1.58 8.23 0.44
C ARG A 253 -2.22 8.94 1.64
N PHE A 254 -3.31 8.41 2.18
CA PHE A 254 -3.92 8.95 3.39
C PHE A 254 -2.95 8.92 4.58
N TYR A 255 -2.40 7.76 4.88
CA TYR A 255 -1.48 7.57 6.02
C TYR A 255 -0.18 8.35 5.83
N GLU A 256 0.33 8.38 4.60
CA GLU A 256 1.53 9.12 4.23
C GLU A 256 1.34 10.62 4.43
N CYS A 257 0.21 11.17 4.00
CA CYS A 257 -0.09 12.60 4.18
C CYS A 257 -0.36 12.98 5.64
N VAL A 258 -1.04 12.12 6.41
CA VAL A 258 -1.21 12.32 7.85
C VAL A 258 0.16 12.38 8.54
N MET A 259 1.05 11.45 8.23
CA MET A 259 2.39 11.35 8.81
C MET A 259 3.30 12.53 8.40
N SER A 260 3.13 13.02 7.17
CA SER A 260 3.93 14.13 6.65
C SER A 260 3.39 15.52 7.01
N ASN A 261 2.24 15.60 7.68
CA ASN A 261 1.54 16.86 7.92
C ASN A 261 1.21 17.63 6.62
N THR A 262 0.94 16.91 5.54
CA THR A 262 0.52 17.44 4.25
C THR A 262 -1.01 17.34 4.18
N ILE A 263 -1.71 18.46 4.07
CA ILE A 263 -3.18 18.46 4.02
C ILE A 263 -3.64 17.75 2.74
N LEU A 264 -4.54 16.78 2.89
CA LEU A 264 -5.04 15.96 1.80
C LEU A 264 -6.41 16.46 1.34
N PHE A 265 -6.53 16.75 0.05
CA PHE A 265 -7.81 17.03 -0.61
C PHE A 265 -8.29 15.78 -1.34
N TYR A 266 -9.54 15.43 -1.17
CA TYR A 266 -10.15 14.21 -1.67
C TYR A 266 -11.09 14.51 -2.83
N ASP A 267 -10.91 13.81 -3.95
CA ASP A 267 -11.92 13.82 -5.00
C ASP A 267 -13.26 13.30 -4.45
N SER A 268 -14.36 13.92 -4.84
CA SER A 268 -15.69 13.58 -4.34
C SER A 268 -16.11 12.14 -4.65
N ASN A 269 -15.50 11.49 -5.63
CA ASN A 269 -15.70 10.05 -5.90
C ASN A 269 -15.24 9.18 -4.73
N CYS A 270 -14.37 9.70 -3.86
CA CYS A 270 -13.83 8.99 -2.70
C CYS A 270 -14.76 8.97 -1.48
N GLN A 271 -15.90 9.69 -1.50
CA GLN A 271 -16.78 9.86 -0.34
C GLN A 271 -17.24 8.55 0.30
N GLN A 272 -17.46 7.51 -0.49
CA GLN A 272 -17.90 6.23 0.06
C GLN A 272 -16.82 5.58 0.91
N THR A 273 -15.57 5.57 0.44
CA THR A 273 -14.42 5.07 1.21
C THR A 273 -14.20 5.91 2.46
N ILE A 274 -14.29 7.24 2.34
CA ILE A 274 -14.17 8.16 3.47
C ILE A 274 -15.18 7.80 4.57
N LYS A 275 -16.45 7.65 4.21
CA LYS A 275 -17.51 7.28 5.18
C LYS A 275 -17.28 5.92 5.84
N LYS A 276 -16.78 4.93 5.08
CA LYS A 276 -16.50 3.58 5.59
C LYS A 276 -15.25 3.52 6.47
N SER A 277 -14.28 4.41 6.24
CA SER A 277 -12.97 4.36 6.90
C SER A 277 -13.03 4.70 8.39
N GLY A 278 -14.03 5.48 8.83
CA GLY A 278 -14.13 5.94 10.22
C GLY A 278 -13.12 7.02 10.61
N TYR A 279 -12.35 7.56 9.67
CA TYR A 279 -11.42 8.66 9.92
C TYR A 279 -12.11 10.02 9.94
N ASN A 280 -11.54 10.95 10.69
CA ASN A 280 -11.97 12.33 10.76
C ASN A 280 -11.46 13.09 9.53
N ILE A 281 -12.37 13.46 8.64
CA ILE A 281 -12.07 14.21 7.42
C ILE A 281 -13.03 15.40 7.38
N SER A 282 -12.48 16.58 7.26
CA SER A 282 -13.29 17.80 7.12
C SER A 282 -14.06 17.77 5.79
N PRO A 283 -15.36 18.07 5.77
CA PRO A 283 -16.10 18.22 4.52
C PRO A 283 -15.46 19.25 3.57
N PHE A 284 -14.74 20.23 4.12
CA PHE A 284 -13.97 21.20 3.35
C PHE A 284 -12.88 20.56 2.48
N GLN A 285 -12.31 19.44 2.90
CA GLN A 285 -11.27 18.72 2.15
C GLN A 285 -11.82 17.91 0.96
N ILE A 286 -13.14 17.77 0.82
CA ILE A 286 -13.75 17.03 -0.31
C ILE A 286 -14.03 18.01 -1.43
N VAL A 287 -13.54 17.72 -2.65
CA VAL A 287 -13.61 18.61 -3.82
C VAL A 287 -14.13 17.85 -5.04
N ASN A 288 -14.90 18.55 -5.89
CA ASN A 288 -15.47 17.98 -7.09
C ASN A 288 -14.57 18.15 -8.32
N ASP A 289 -13.82 19.27 -8.34
CA ASP A 289 -12.98 19.65 -9.47
C ASP A 289 -11.88 20.64 -9.05
N GLY A 290 -11.06 21.05 -10.00
CA GLY A 290 -9.98 21.99 -9.78
C GLY A 290 -10.48 23.44 -9.55
N VAL A 291 -11.69 23.83 -9.96
CA VAL A 291 -12.24 25.17 -9.67
C VAL A 291 -12.54 25.27 -8.18
N GLU A 292 -13.26 24.30 -7.65
CA GLU A 292 -13.55 24.24 -6.21
C GLU A 292 -12.27 24.11 -5.39
N LEU A 293 -11.33 23.23 -5.82
CA LEU A 293 -10.05 23.08 -5.14
C LEU A 293 -9.29 24.42 -5.08
N LYS A 294 -9.17 25.13 -6.21
CA LYS A 294 -8.49 26.44 -6.28
C LYS A 294 -9.11 27.44 -5.35
N HIS A 295 -10.44 27.49 -5.30
CA HIS A 295 -11.16 28.36 -4.38
C HIS A 295 -10.83 28.04 -2.92
N LYS A 296 -10.88 26.76 -2.53
CA LYS A 296 -10.56 26.30 -1.18
C LYS A 296 -9.09 26.54 -0.79
N LEU A 297 -8.16 26.34 -1.71
CA LEU A 297 -6.74 26.66 -1.49
C LEU A 297 -6.54 28.15 -1.20
N ASN A 298 -7.18 29.04 -1.97
CA ASN A 298 -7.10 30.48 -1.75
C ASN A 298 -7.67 30.88 -0.37
N LEU A 299 -8.76 30.25 0.07
CA LEU A 299 -9.32 30.49 1.40
C LEU A 299 -8.35 30.10 2.52
N ILE A 300 -7.76 28.90 2.44
CA ILE A 300 -6.81 28.42 3.43
C ILE A 300 -5.53 29.25 3.44
N ASP A 301 -5.00 29.62 2.27
CA ASP A 301 -3.77 30.41 2.17
C ASP A 301 -3.96 31.87 2.68
N SER A 302 -5.19 32.37 2.66
CA SER A 302 -5.54 33.68 3.23
C SER A 302 -5.86 33.65 4.72
N ASP A 303 -6.13 32.47 5.30
CA ASP A 303 -6.54 32.30 6.70
C ASP A 303 -5.71 31.22 7.39
N SER A 304 -4.72 31.65 8.17
CA SER A 304 -3.82 30.75 8.91
C SER A 304 -4.52 29.89 9.95
N ASP A 305 -5.64 30.34 10.50
CA ASP A 305 -6.37 29.61 11.54
C ASP A 305 -7.21 28.51 10.89
N MET A 306 -7.75 28.78 9.71
CA MET A 306 -8.38 27.75 8.89
C MET A 306 -7.41 26.64 8.49
N TYR A 307 -6.18 27.00 8.07
CA TYR A 307 -5.12 26.02 7.80
C TYR A 307 -4.85 25.13 9.01
N LYS A 308 -4.64 25.75 10.18
CA LYS A 308 -4.38 25.00 11.43
C LYS A 308 -5.55 24.10 11.79
N THR A 309 -6.77 24.59 11.71
CA THR A 309 -7.98 23.81 12.04
C THR A 309 -8.09 22.55 11.16
N ILE A 310 -7.89 22.67 9.85
CA ILE A 310 -7.95 21.53 8.93
C ILE A 310 -6.83 20.54 9.22
N LEU A 311 -5.62 21.04 9.49
CA LEU A 311 -4.48 20.20 9.84
C LEU A 311 -4.72 19.45 11.15
N GLU A 312 -5.28 20.09 12.18
CA GLU A 312 -5.63 19.48 13.46
C GLU A 312 -6.68 18.38 13.30
N ILE A 313 -7.71 18.60 12.49
CA ILE A 313 -8.69 17.55 12.15
C ILE A 313 -7.97 16.35 11.52
N GLN A 314 -7.11 16.57 10.53
CA GLN A 314 -6.36 15.49 9.90
C GLN A 314 -5.43 14.78 10.88
N GLN A 315 -4.72 15.52 11.74
CA GLN A 315 -3.82 14.97 12.76
C GLN A 315 -4.55 14.20 13.86
N SER A 316 -5.82 14.51 14.13
CA SER A 316 -6.63 13.76 15.09
C SER A 316 -6.71 12.26 14.74
N ASN A 317 -6.53 11.91 13.46
CA ASN A 317 -6.50 10.54 12.98
C ASN A 317 -5.29 9.74 13.45
N VAL A 318 -4.22 10.36 13.91
CA VAL A 318 -3.03 9.68 14.43
C VAL A 318 -3.38 8.70 15.56
N LYS A 319 -4.30 9.08 16.45
CA LYS A 319 -4.76 8.20 17.53
C LYS A 319 -5.51 6.98 17.00
N ILE A 320 -6.33 7.18 15.97
CA ILE A 320 -7.09 6.10 15.32
C ILE A 320 -6.12 5.13 14.64
N ILE A 321 -5.19 5.65 13.84
CA ILE A 321 -4.19 4.86 13.12
C ILE A 321 -3.33 4.03 14.09
N LYS A 322 -2.87 4.62 15.19
CA LYS A 322 -2.09 3.91 16.22
C LYS A 322 -2.89 2.76 16.84
N LYS A 323 -4.16 2.99 17.14
CA LYS A 323 -5.06 1.95 17.68
C LYS A 323 -5.27 0.82 16.68
N GLU A 324 -5.54 1.15 15.42
CA GLU A 324 -5.71 0.18 14.35
C GLU A 324 -4.44 -0.64 14.11
N ARG A 325 -3.25 0.02 14.11
CA ARG A 325 -1.97 -0.67 13.99
C ARG A 325 -1.75 -1.68 15.13
N LYS A 326 -2.05 -1.27 16.37
CA LYS A 326 -1.97 -2.18 17.53
C LYS A 326 -2.90 -3.37 17.38
N ASN A 327 -4.14 -3.14 16.96
CA ASN A 327 -5.12 -4.19 16.73
C ASN A 327 -4.66 -5.13 15.59
N LEU A 328 -4.17 -4.57 14.47
CA LEU A 328 -3.64 -5.36 13.37
C LEU A 328 -2.54 -6.31 13.82
N LEU A 329 -1.57 -5.83 14.59
CA LEU A 329 -0.47 -6.68 15.08
C LEU A 329 -0.95 -7.76 16.06
N ALA A 330 -1.97 -7.47 16.87
CA ALA A 330 -2.61 -8.48 17.72
C ALA A 330 -3.32 -9.54 16.87
N THR A 331 -4.11 -9.11 15.89
CA THR A 331 -4.78 -10.02 14.94
C THR A 331 -3.77 -10.92 14.20
N PHE A 332 -2.65 -10.37 13.73
CA PHE A 332 -1.60 -11.19 13.11
C PHE A 332 -1.06 -12.27 14.07
N LYS A 333 -0.84 -11.92 15.33
CA LYS A 333 -0.38 -12.92 16.33
C LYS A 333 -1.41 -14.03 16.54
N GLU A 334 -2.69 -13.70 16.54
CA GLU A 334 -3.78 -14.70 16.65
C GLU A 334 -3.88 -15.58 15.40
N ILE A 335 -3.87 -14.98 14.22
CA ILE A 335 -3.97 -15.72 12.95
C ILE A 335 -2.81 -16.69 12.78
N LEU A 336 -1.62 -16.28 13.17
CA LEU A 336 -0.40 -17.05 12.95
C LEU A 336 -0.10 -18.06 14.06
N SER A 337 -0.80 -17.99 15.20
CA SER A 337 -0.70 -19.00 16.29
C SER A 337 -1.50 -20.27 15.97
#